data_71cf0eca47f9580d09964ef58b84136d
#
_entry.id   71cf0eca47f9580d09964ef58b84136d
#
_cell.length_a   1.000
_cell.length_b   1.000
_cell.length_c   1.000
_cell.angle_alpha   90.00
_cell.angle_beta   90.00
_cell.angle_gamma   90.00
#
_symmetry.space_group_name_H-M   'P 1'
#
loop_
_entity.id
_entity.type
_entity.pdbx_description
1 polymer ?
#
loop_
_entity_poly.entity_id
_entity_poly.type
_entity_poly.pdbx_seq_one_letter_code
_entity_poly.pdbx_strand_id
1 'polypeptide(L)'
;RILGYTVTPAAFAVIFDGGILEIAAAAMVGMVMALFEILINRVKLNDFCSTAAEAFLAGILSLVLRAVLLPACSLNADAVIISALMPIVPGVIFTSAIRDTLNGDYASGIARILEAIVVALAVASGVGAAMMLGGAL
;
A
#
# COMPACT_ATOMS: atom_id res chain seq x y z
N ARG A 1 6.34 -13.44 -5.08
CA ARG A 1 6.12 -12.15 -4.40
C ARG A 1 6.00 -11.00 -5.42
N ILE A 2 6.97 -10.82 -6.34
CA ILE A 2 6.94 -9.73 -7.35
C ILE A 2 5.62 -9.71 -8.14
N LEU A 3 5.14 -10.85 -8.62
CA LEU A 3 3.87 -10.96 -9.33
C LEU A 3 2.67 -10.49 -8.47
N GLY A 4 2.67 -10.78 -7.17
CA GLY A 4 1.63 -10.32 -6.26
C GLY A 4 1.59 -8.80 -6.16
N TYR A 5 2.72 -8.17 -5.92
CA TYR A 5 2.85 -6.71 -5.82
C TYR A 5 2.55 -5.96 -7.13
N THR A 6 2.62 -6.63 -8.28
CA THR A 6 2.30 -6.02 -9.58
C THR A 6 0.84 -6.24 -9.96
N VAL A 7 0.35 -7.47 -9.81
CA VAL A 7 -1.00 -7.85 -10.23
C VAL A 7 -2.06 -7.33 -9.27
N THR A 8 -1.79 -7.33 -7.96
CA THR A 8 -2.77 -6.86 -6.96
C THR A 8 -3.12 -5.38 -7.15
N PRO A 9 -2.17 -4.43 -7.24
CA PRO A 9 -2.51 -3.03 -7.51
C PRO A 9 -3.26 -2.83 -8.82
N ALA A 10 -2.86 -3.54 -9.88
CA ALA A 10 -3.55 -3.45 -11.17
C ALA A 10 -5.01 -3.95 -11.08
N ALA A 11 -5.25 -5.05 -10.39
CA ALA A 11 -6.58 -5.59 -10.18
C ALA A 11 -7.46 -4.65 -9.33
N PHE A 12 -6.90 -4.08 -8.27
CA PHE A 12 -7.64 -3.11 -7.45
C PHE A 12 -7.90 -1.79 -8.18
N ALA A 13 -7.00 -1.34 -9.05
CA ALA A 13 -7.25 -0.18 -9.90
C ALA A 13 -8.48 -0.39 -10.81
N VAL A 14 -8.69 -1.61 -11.31
CA VAL A 14 -9.92 -1.97 -12.05
C VAL A 14 -11.15 -1.90 -11.15
N ILE A 15 -11.06 -2.40 -9.91
CA ILE A 15 -12.17 -2.40 -8.95
C ILE A 15 -12.57 -0.98 -8.55
N PHE A 16 -11.61 -0.06 -8.47
CA PHE A 16 -11.84 1.36 -8.16
C PHE A 16 -12.22 2.20 -9.39
N ASP A 17 -12.70 1.54 -10.45
CA ASP A 17 -13.16 2.18 -11.69
C ASP A 17 -12.08 3.03 -12.38
N GLY A 18 -10.81 2.63 -12.18
CA GLY A 18 -9.66 3.25 -12.83
C GLY A 18 -9.62 2.93 -14.33
N GLY A 19 -9.28 3.92 -15.13
CA GLY A 19 -9.05 3.74 -16.55
C GLY A 19 -7.77 2.91 -16.84
N ILE A 20 -7.51 2.65 -18.10
CA ILE A 20 -6.34 1.87 -18.54
C ILE A 20 -5.02 2.50 -18.06
N LEU A 21 -4.99 3.83 -17.97
CA LEU A 21 -3.81 4.57 -17.48
C LEU A 21 -3.58 4.38 -16.00
N GLU A 22 -4.65 4.40 -15.17
CA GLU A 22 -4.57 4.15 -13.73
C GLU A 22 -4.14 2.71 -13.45
N ILE A 23 -4.62 1.75 -14.23
CA ILE A 23 -4.22 0.35 -14.13
C ILE A 23 -2.73 0.19 -14.43
N ALA A 24 -2.25 0.80 -15.52
CA ALA A 24 -0.84 0.77 -15.88
C ALA A 24 0.03 1.48 -14.82
N ALA A 25 -0.43 2.63 -14.31
CA ALA A 25 0.24 3.38 -13.26
C ALA A 25 0.33 2.57 -11.96
N ALA A 26 -0.77 1.96 -11.52
CA ALA A 26 -0.80 1.11 -10.32
C ALA A 26 0.11 -0.12 -10.47
N ALA A 27 0.17 -0.73 -11.65
CA ALA A 27 1.07 -1.84 -11.94
C ALA A 27 2.55 -1.41 -11.88
N MET A 28 2.89 -0.23 -12.43
CA MET A 28 4.25 0.31 -12.36
C MET A 28 4.67 0.64 -10.92
N VAL A 29 3.80 1.31 -10.16
CA VAL A 29 4.05 1.59 -8.74
C VAL A 29 4.23 0.28 -7.97
N GLY A 30 3.36 -0.70 -8.18
CA GLY A 30 3.47 -2.02 -7.55
C GLY A 30 4.77 -2.75 -7.90
N MET A 31 5.26 -2.64 -9.13
CA MET A 31 6.55 -3.24 -9.53
C MET A 31 7.73 -2.59 -8.79
N VAL A 32 7.74 -1.26 -8.68
CA VAL A 32 8.78 -0.54 -7.93
C VAL A 32 8.71 -0.89 -6.45
N MET A 33 7.50 -1.01 -5.89
CA MET A 33 7.29 -1.45 -4.51
C MET A 33 7.84 -2.86 -4.27
N ALA A 34 7.63 -3.80 -5.19
CA ALA A 34 8.18 -5.15 -5.10
C ALA A 34 9.72 -5.16 -5.04
N LEU A 35 10.36 -4.30 -5.84
CA LEU A 35 11.82 -4.17 -5.81
C LEU A 35 12.31 -3.55 -4.50
N PHE A 36 11.58 -2.56 -4.00
CA PHE A 36 11.89 -1.89 -2.74
C PHE A 36 11.73 -2.82 -1.53
N GLU A 37 10.68 -3.66 -1.51
CA GLU A 37 10.50 -4.70 -0.48
C GLU A 37 11.70 -5.65 -0.42
N ILE A 38 12.22 -6.09 -1.58
CA ILE A 38 13.39 -6.95 -1.64
C ILE A 38 14.63 -6.26 -1.05
N LEU A 39 14.75 -4.95 -1.30
CA LEU A 39 15.88 -4.15 -0.82
C LEU A 39 15.78 -3.91 0.70
N ILE A 40 14.61 -3.53 1.20
CA ILE A 40 14.35 -3.30 2.62
C ILE A 40 14.56 -4.56 3.45
N ASN A 41 14.13 -5.72 2.96
CA ASN A 41 14.31 -6.99 3.64
C ASN A 41 15.78 -7.35 3.86
N ARG A 42 16.70 -6.77 3.10
CA ARG A 42 18.16 -6.93 3.32
C ARG A 42 18.68 -6.09 4.49
N VAL A 43 18.01 -4.98 4.81
CA VAL A 43 18.47 -4.02 5.83
C VAL A 43 18.00 -4.39 7.23
N LYS A 44 17.11 -5.41 7.38
CA LYS A 44 16.55 -5.86 8.67
C LYS A 44 15.97 -4.71 9.51
N LEU A 45 15.21 -3.83 8.88
CA LEU A 45 14.48 -2.77 9.59
C LEU A 45 13.34 -3.38 10.43
N ASN A 46 12.89 -2.62 11.42
CA ASN A 46 11.68 -2.96 12.16
C ASN A 46 10.46 -2.95 11.20
N ASP A 47 9.55 -3.92 11.35
CA ASP A 47 8.38 -4.10 10.48
C ASP A 47 7.53 -2.83 10.35
N PHE A 48 7.40 -2.05 11.42
CA PHE A 48 6.72 -0.75 11.38
C PHE A 48 7.42 0.23 10.44
N CYS A 49 8.75 0.35 10.55
CA CYS A 49 9.53 1.28 9.72
C CYS A 49 9.55 0.84 8.26
N SER A 50 9.63 -0.47 7.98
CA SER A 50 9.60 -0.98 6.61
C SER A 50 8.25 -0.71 5.95
N THR A 51 7.16 -1.00 6.66
CA THR A 51 5.79 -0.75 6.16
C THR A 51 5.53 0.74 5.95
N ALA A 52 5.97 1.60 6.87
CA ALA A 52 5.83 3.06 6.72
C ALA A 52 6.65 3.58 5.52
N ALA A 53 7.88 3.08 5.31
CA ALA A 53 8.71 3.45 4.17
C ALA A 53 8.12 2.97 2.84
N GLU A 54 7.57 1.77 2.78
CA GLU A 54 6.86 1.25 1.60
C GLU A 54 5.64 2.10 1.27
N ALA A 55 4.81 2.42 2.27
CA ALA A 55 3.63 3.26 2.11
C ALA A 55 3.99 4.69 1.66
N PHE A 56 5.06 5.25 2.22
CA PHE A 56 5.61 6.55 1.80
C PHE A 56 6.07 6.51 0.34
N LEU A 57 6.80 5.48 -0.05
CA LEU A 57 7.26 5.31 -1.43
C LEU A 57 6.10 5.18 -2.41
N ALA A 58 5.07 4.39 -2.07
CA ALA A 58 3.86 4.25 -2.88
C ALA A 58 3.17 5.60 -3.08
N GLY A 59 3.05 6.40 -2.02
CA GLY A 59 2.47 7.75 -2.07
C GLY A 59 3.27 8.69 -2.98
N ILE A 60 4.58 8.78 -2.77
CA ILE A 60 5.46 9.66 -3.58
C ILE A 60 5.46 9.24 -5.05
N LEU A 61 5.60 7.95 -5.36
CA LEU A 61 5.57 7.46 -6.74
C LEU A 61 4.26 7.79 -7.45
N SER A 62 3.13 7.63 -6.77
CA SER A 62 1.82 7.95 -7.32
C SER A 62 1.67 9.45 -7.60
N LEU A 63 2.17 10.31 -6.69
CA LEU A 63 2.15 11.76 -6.86
C LEU A 63 3.08 12.22 -7.99
N VAL A 64 4.29 11.68 -8.07
CA VAL A 64 5.22 11.95 -9.17
C VAL A 64 4.63 11.51 -10.51
N LEU A 65 4.04 10.33 -10.55
CA LEU A 65 3.41 9.82 -11.76
C LEU A 65 2.25 10.71 -12.21
N ARG A 66 1.44 11.18 -11.25
CA ARG A 66 0.42 12.20 -11.50
C ARG A 66 1.03 13.47 -12.09
N ALA A 67 2.06 14.03 -11.47
CA ALA A 67 2.69 15.27 -11.93
C ALA A 67 3.27 15.15 -13.35
N VAL A 68 3.82 14.00 -13.71
CA VAL A 68 4.40 13.74 -15.04
C VAL A 68 3.31 13.52 -16.10
N LEU A 69 2.20 12.85 -15.76
CA LEU A 69 1.15 12.47 -16.68
C LEU A 69 0.01 13.51 -16.78
N LEU A 70 -0.11 14.43 -15.82
CA LEU A 70 -1.14 15.49 -15.81
C LEU A 70 -1.22 16.33 -17.08
N PRO A 71 -0.13 16.63 -17.81
CA PRO A 71 -0.22 17.39 -19.06
C PRO A 71 -0.95 16.63 -20.18
N ALA A 72 -1.05 15.30 -20.07
CA ALA A 72 -1.60 14.45 -21.11
C ALA A 72 -2.95 13.81 -20.76
N CYS A 73 -3.25 13.55 -19.49
CA CYS A 73 -4.46 12.84 -19.04
C CYS A 73 -4.83 13.20 -17.60
N SER A 74 -6.14 13.22 -17.29
CA SER A 74 -6.68 13.37 -15.92
C SER A 74 -6.50 12.04 -15.16
N LEU A 75 -5.36 11.86 -14.51
CA LEU A 75 -5.05 10.67 -13.73
C LEU A 75 -5.60 10.82 -12.30
N ASN A 76 -6.43 9.88 -11.88
CA ASN A 76 -6.92 9.84 -10.51
C ASN A 76 -5.85 9.28 -9.57
N ALA A 77 -5.03 10.17 -8.98
CA ALA A 77 -3.94 9.77 -8.11
C ALA A 77 -4.43 8.98 -6.89
N ASP A 78 -5.62 9.29 -6.37
CA ASP A 78 -6.18 8.63 -5.20
C ASP A 78 -6.44 7.14 -5.50
N ALA A 79 -7.00 6.83 -6.66
CA ALA A 79 -7.22 5.45 -7.11
C ALA A 79 -5.89 4.68 -7.24
N VAL A 80 -4.85 5.32 -7.77
CA VAL A 80 -3.52 4.71 -7.91
C VAL A 80 -2.87 4.48 -6.53
N ILE A 81 -2.92 5.46 -5.63
CA ILE A 81 -2.38 5.34 -4.26
C ILE A 81 -3.08 4.20 -3.51
N ILE A 82 -4.41 4.21 -3.49
CA ILE A 82 -5.19 3.20 -2.78
C ILE A 82 -4.89 1.81 -3.34
N SER A 83 -4.87 1.65 -4.66
CA SER A 83 -4.57 0.38 -5.32
C SER A 83 -3.16 -0.12 -5.02
N ALA A 84 -2.17 0.78 -5.02
CA ALA A 84 -0.77 0.45 -4.72
C ALA A 84 -0.56 0.01 -3.27
N LEU A 85 -1.39 0.50 -2.34
CA LEU A 85 -1.30 0.16 -0.91
C LEU A 85 -1.96 -1.17 -0.56
N MET A 86 -2.84 -1.71 -1.41
CA MET A 86 -3.59 -2.94 -1.11
C MET A 86 -2.74 -4.15 -0.70
N PRO A 87 -1.54 -4.39 -1.28
CA PRO A 87 -0.68 -5.48 -0.82
C PRO A 87 -0.16 -5.32 0.61
N ILE A 88 -0.10 -4.09 1.12
CA ILE A 88 0.48 -3.75 2.43
C ILE A 88 -0.61 -3.66 3.51
N VAL A 89 -1.85 -3.38 3.12
CA VAL A 89 -2.97 -3.25 4.06
C VAL A 89 -3.18 -4.56 4.82
N PRO A 90 -3.32 -4.53 6.17
CA PRO A 90 -3.35 -5.72 7.01
C PRO A 90 -4.71 -6.45 6.97
N GLY A 91 -5.32 -6.60 5.78
CA GLY A 91 -6.63 -7.22 5.61
C GLY A 91 -6.66 -8.68 6.05
N VAL A 92 -5.65 -9.46 5.69
CA VAL A 92 -5.53 -10.89 6.07
C VAL A 92 -5.30 -11.03 7.58
N ILE A 93 -4.49 -10.16 8.18
CA ILE A 93 -4.23 -10.16 9.64
C ILE A 93 -5.54 -9.88 10.37
N PHE A 94 -6.29 -8.86 9.92
CA PHE A 94 -7.55 -8.46 10.52
C PHE A 94 -8.64 -9.55 10.41
N THR A 95 -8.80 -10.16 9.24
CA THR A 95 -9.77 -11.25 9.05
C THR A 95 -9.40 -12.50 9.85
N SER A 96 -8.11 -12.80 9.98
CA SER A 96 -7.61 -13.89 10.83
C SER A 96 -7.88 -13.61 12.30
N ALA A 97 -7.72 -12.38 12.77
CA ALA A 97 -8.02 -11.96 14.13
C ALA A 97 -9.50 -12.17 14.48
N ILE A 98 -10.41 -11.78 13.58
CA ILE A 98 -11.85 -12.02 13.74
C ILE A 98 -12.14 -13.52 13.81
N ARG A 99 -11.55 -14.30 12.92
CA ARG A 99 -11.74 -15.76 12.89
C ARG A 99 -11.28 -16.42 14.19
N ASP A 100 -10.10 -16.04 14.71
CA ASP A 100 -9.57 -16.59 15.98
C ASP A 100 -10.49 -16.24 17.13
N THR A 101 -10.98 -14.99 17.19
CA THR A 101 -11.96 -14.55 18.21
C THR A 101 -13.26 -15.33 18.14
N LEU A 102 -13.81 -15.57 16.94
CA LEU A 102 -15.04 -16.34 16.75
C LEU A 102 -14.87 -17.81 17.12
N ASN A 103 -13.66 -18.35 17.00
CA ASN A 103 -13.33 -19.73 17.44
C ASN A 103 -13.05 -19.83 18.95
N GLY A 104 -13.17 -18.72 19.70
CA GLY A 104 -12.95 -18.70 21.15
C GLY A 104 -11.51 -18.47 21.58
N ASP A 105 -10.56 -18.32 20.65
CA ASP A 105 -9.18 -17.94 20.96
C ASP A 105 -9.02 -16.41 21.01
N TYR A 106 -9.50 -15.84 22.10
CA TYR A 106 -9.49 -14.39 22.31
C TYR A 106 -8.07 -13.83 22.45
N ALA A 107 -7.13 -14.60 23.01
CA ALA A 107 -5.76 -14.15 23.21
C ALA A 107 -5.05 -13.94 21.84
N SER A 108 -5.17 -14.91 20.96
CA SER A 108 -4.63 -14.83 19.60
C SER A 108 -5.36 -13.75 18.78
N GLY A 109 -6.69 -13.66 18.88
CA GLY A 109 -7.50 -12.66 18.22
C GLY A 109 -7.07 -11.23 18.59
N ILE A 110 -6.93 -10.93 19.88
CA ILE A 110 -6.48 -9.61 20.36
C ILE A 110 -5.07 -9.29 19.89
N ALA A 111 -4.14 -10.24 19.97
CA ALA A 111 -2.76 -10.04 19.52
C ALA A 111 -2.72 -9.64 18.04
N ARG A 112 -3.48 -10.32 17.18
CA ARG A 112 -3.57 -10.00 15.75
C ARG A 112 -4.29 -8.68 15.45
N ILE A 113 -5.28 -8.30 16.26
CA ILE A 113 -5.91 -6.97 16.13
C ILE A 113 -4.90 -5.87 16.42
N LEU A 114 -4.11 -6.00 17.48
CA LEU A 114 -3.05 -5.04 17.80
C LEU A 114 -2.01 -4.94 16.69
N GLU A 115 -1.58 -6.08 16.14
CA GLU A 115 -0.67 -6.13 14.99
C GLU A 115 -1.28 -5.39 13.78
N ALA A 116 -2.54 -5.66 13.44
CA ALA A 116 -3.22 -4.99 12.33
C ALA A 116 -3.32 -3.47 12.54
N ILE A 117 -3.58 -3.00 13.77
CA ILE A 117 -3.61 -1.56 14.09
C ILE A 117 -2.24 -0.93 13.91
N VAL A 118 -1.18 -1.57 14.38
CA VAL A 118 0.20 -1.06 14.22
C VAL A 118 0.57 -0.94 12.75
N VAL A 119 0.27 -1.94 11.93
CA VAL A 119 0.50 -1.90 10.48
C VAL A 119 -0.33 -0.80 9.82
N ALA A 120 -1.61 -0.65 10.19
CA ALA A 120 -2.46 0.41 9.64
C ALA A 120 -1.94 1.82 9.99
N LEU A 121 -1.43 2.02 11.20
CA LEU A 121 -0.80 3.29 11.61
C LEU A 121 0.49 3.56 10.84
N ALA A 122 1.29 2.52 10.58
CA ALA A 122 2.49 2.64 9.76
C ALA A 122 2.15 3.08 8.33
N VAL A 123 1.16 2.45 7.70
CA VAL A 123 0.67 2.81 6.36
C VAL A 123 0.14 4.25 6.35
N ALA A 124 -0.72 4.60 7.31
CA ALA A 124 -1.30 5.94 7.40
C ALA A 124 -0.24 7.03 7.57
N SER A 125 0.78 6.79 8.42
CA SER A 125 1.88 7.73 8.62
C SER A 125 2.75 7.90 7.37
N GLY A 126 3.03 6.80 6.66
CA GLY A 126 3.81 6.84 5.42
C GLY A 126 3.10 7.61 4.31
N VAL A 127 1.85 7.27 4.02
CA VAL A 127 1.05 7.99 3.01
C VAL A 127 0.81 9.44 3.41
N GLY A 128 0.48 9.69 4.68
CA GLY A 128 0.27 11.05 5.20
C GLY A 128 1.49 11.93 4.99
N ALA A 129 2.69 11.43 5.27
CA ALA A 129 3.95 12.14 5.01
C ALA A 129 4.16 12.40 3.51
N ALA A 130 3.88 11.42 2.65
CA ALA A 130 3.97 11.58 1.20
C ALA A 130 3.01 12.66 0.68
N MET A 131 1.75 12.65 1.14
CA MET A 131 0.75 13.65 0.74
C MET A 131 1.09 15.05 1.21
N MET A 132 1.66 15.21 2.42
CA MET A 132 2.13 16.50 2.91
C MET A 132 3.24 17.08 2.04
N LEU A 133 4.18 16.26 1.59
CA LEU A 133 5.24 16.68 0.68
C LEU A 133 4.69 16.95 -0.73
N GLY A 134 3.76 16.14 -1.21
CA GLY A 134 3.13 16.32 -2.53
C GLY A 134 2.17 17.51 -2.61
N GLY A 135 1.58 17.94 -1.49
CA GLY A 135 0.78 19.17 -1.40
C GLY A 135 1.62 20.45 -1.41
N ALA A 136 2.94 20.32 -1.27
CA ALA A 136 3.92 21.42 -1.36
C ALA A 136 4.56 21.51 -2.77
N LEU A 137 4.32 20.52 -3.65
CA LEU A 137 4.75 20.48 -5.06
C LEU A 137 3.58 20.87 -5.98
#